data_d57ef5cce6d92323b63a23af9f3c3e97
#
_entry.id   d57ef5cce6d92323b63a23af9f3c3e97
#
_cell.length_a   1.000
_cell.length_b   1.000
_cell.length_c   1.000
_cell.angle_alpha   90.00
_cell.angle_beta   90.00
_cell.angle_gamma   90.00
#
_symmetry.space_group_name_H-M   'P 1'
#
loop_
_entity.id
_entity.type
_entity.pdbx_description
1 polymer ?
#
loop_
_entity_poly.entity_id
_entity_poly.type
_entity_poly.pdbx_seq_one_letter_code
_entity_poly.pdbx_strand_id
1 'polypeptide(L)'
;MANPKCVLIIGGGIAGPVLGLFLKQSGFCVHIFEASNGPSEAGGALGLAPNGMNVLAAAGVAEQVRDDSVTAHEWAFENQYGKLLACQSAGDPARYGQAGVMITRSALHRVLVEQAEAQGISITYNKRLTAIDDKPGQPIVAHFDDGTRIEGDLIVGADGIRSQVRRAVMPEAPKPVYSGLLAPGGFSPCLDPNVNPRSNQRIHFIFGQNGFFGYFNTITPEGPRTLWWSTAVSPLDSKEEMAATSKSEIQQRLLALHGDWAAPVPQLIQSATDVLNVAIHDIPSLPRWHSGRTILIGDAAHAVAPHSGQGASMALEDAQYLAKLLRESNGLQLERVFAEFEQHRRPRTDKVIALGRRNGRYKEKVPALAFWIQQQMIRIFVPLTRAKNQDWLLSYKVE
;
A
#
# COMPACT_ATOMS: atom_id res chain seq x y z
N MET A 1 1.26 39.13 -8.89
CA MET A 1 0.69 37.78 -8.68
C MET A 1 1.11 37.35 -7.30
N ALA A 2 0.18 36.84 -6.46
CA ALA A 2 0.56 36.27 -5.16
C ALA A 2 1.52 35.09 -5.42
N ASN A 3 2.59 34.95 -4.61
CA ASN A 3 3.47 33.79 -4.69
C ASN A 3 2.65 32.51 -4.49
N PRO A 4 2.89 31.46 -5.30
CA PRO A 4 2.22 30.19 -5.10
C PRO A 4 2.53 29.66 -3.70
N LYS A 5 1.51 29.11 -3.01
CA LYS A 5 1.72 28.49 -1.70
C LYS A 5 2.71 27.35 -1.81
N CYS A 6 3.65 27.29 -0.87
CA CYS A 6 4.69 26.27 -0.80
C CYS A 6 4.24 25.13 0.14
N VAL A 7 4.09 23.93 -0.42
CA VAL A 7 3.70 22.73 0.30
C VAL A 7 4.93 21.85 0.52
N LEU A 8 5.26 21.59 1.79
CA LEU A 8 6.31 20.66 2.16
C LEU A 8 5.69 19.27 2.38
N ILE A 9 6.07 18.31 1.56
CA ILE A 9 5.60 16.91 1.68
C ILE A 9 6.71 16.09 2.32
N ILE A 10 6.43 15.49 3.44
CA ILE A 10 7.37 14.60 4.15
C ILE A 10 7.01 13.16 3.83
N GLY A 11 7.87 12.50 3.07
CA GLY A 11 7.71 11.13 2.57
C GLY A 11 7.60 11.08 1.05
N GLY A 12 8.60 10.49 0.40
CA GLY A 12 8.72 10.29 -1.05
C GLY A 12 8.17 8.93 -1.54
N GLY A 13 7.36 8.22 -0.74
CA GLY A 13 6.83 6.89 -1.08
C GLY A 13 5.80 6.91 -2.23
N ILE A 14 4.57 6.47 -1.96
CA ILE A 14 3.49 6.43 -2.98
C ILE A 14 2.63 7.70 -2.90
N ALA A 15 2.13 8.04 -1.71
CA ALA A 15 1.20 9.16 -1.52
C ALA A 15 1.83 10.52 -1.81
N GLY A 16 3.09 10.74 -1.38
CA GLY A 16 3.79 12.01 -1.53
C GLY A 16 3.96 12.46 -2.98
N PRO A 17 4.57 11.65 -3.85
CA PRO A 17 4.71 11.98 -5.27
C PRO A 17 3.36 12.23 -5.96
N VAL A 18 2.33 11.41 -5.70
CA VAL A 18 1.00 11.59 -6.32
C VAL A 18 0.32 12.86 -5.82
N LEU A 19 0.40 13.18 -4.53
CA LEU A 19 -0.05 14.47 -4.02
C LEU A 19 0.70 15.62 -4.70
N GLY A 20 2.02 15.48 -4.82
CA GLY A 20 2.86 16.46 -5.50
C GLY A 20 2.41 16.75 -6.93
N LEU A 21 2.08 15.72 -7.72
CA LEU A 21 1.55 15.83 -9.08
C LEU A 21 0.26 16.66 -9.12
N PHE A 22 -0.73 16.34 -8.30
CA PHE A 22 -2.00 17.07 -8.25
C PHE A 22 -1.84 18.52 -7.77
N LEU A 23 -1.00 18.76 -6.78
CA LEU A 23 -0.72 20.10 -6.28
C LEU A 23 0.01 20.96 -7.33
N LYS A 24 0.99 20.38 -8.01
CA LYS A 24 1.71 21.06 -9.10
C LYS A 24 0.78 21.46 -10.24
N GLN A 25 -0.12 20.55 -10.66
CA GLN A 25 -1.16 20.82 -11.66
C GLN A 25 -2.12 21.94 -11.20
N SER A 26 -2.27 22.11 -9.90
CA SER A 26 -3.09 23.17 -9.29
C SER A 26 -2.33 24.47 -9.02
N GLY A 27 -1.06 24.58 -9.46
CA GLY A 27 -0.27 25.80 -9.37
C GLY A 27 0.47 26.00 -8.02
N PHE A 28 0.53 24.98 -7.16
CA PHE A 28 1.29 25.05 -5.91
C PHE A 28 2.79 24.89 -6.16
N CYS A 29 3.61 25.51 -5.30
CA CYS A 29 5.00 25.17 -5.13
C CYS A 29 5.09 23.92 -4.24
N VAL A 30 5.81 22.89 -4.68
CA VAL A 30 5.87 21.59 -3.98
C VAL A 30 7.32 21.16 -3.81
N HIS A 31 7.67 20.78 -2.58
CA HIS A 31 8.93 20.12 -2.25
C HIS A 31 8.68 18.84 -1.47
N ILE A 32 9.28 17.75 -1.92
CA ILE A 32 9.19 16.43 -1.28
C ILE A 32 10.50 16.12 -0.58
N PHE A 33 10.42 15.67 0.66
CA PHE A 33 11.57 15.29 1.48
C PHE A 33 11.45 13.82 1.88
N GLU A 34 12.46 13.02 1.55
CA GLU A 34 12.50 11.59 1.80
C GLU A 34 13.69 11.22 2.71
N ALA A 35 13.43 10.39 3.70
CA ALA A 35 14.44 9.99 4.69
C ALA A 35 15.44 8.94 4.16
N SER A 36 15.08 8.18 3.12
CA SER A 36 15.99 7.23 2.46
C SER A 36 17.04 7.96 1.63
N ASN A 37 18.10 7.22 1.26
CA ASN A 37 19.20 7.74 0.46
C ASN A 37 18.92 7.75 -1.06
N GLY A 38 17.75 7.29 -1.47
CA GLY A 38 17.36 7.20 -2.89
C GLY A 38 16.08 6.40 -3.08
N PRO A 39 15.66 6.19 -4.32
CA PRO A 39 14.52 5.35 -4.65
C PRO A 39 14.69 3.94 -4.08
N SER A 40 13.63 3.38 -3.52
CA SER A 40 13.68 2.04 -2.93
C SER A 40 13.64 0.97 -4.04
N GLU A 41 14.70 0.18 -4.14
CA GLU A 41 14.74 -1.00 -5.01
C GLU A 41 14.14 -2.24 -4.32
N ALA A 42 13.99 -2.20 -3.00
CA ALA A 42 13.45 -3.30 -2.20
C ALA A 42 11.94 -3.21 -2.02
N GLY A 43 11.28 -4.34 -2.11
CA GLY A 43 9.87 -4.43 -1.75
C GLY A 43 9.16 -5.58 -2.45
N GLY A 44 8.11 -6.08 -1.80
CA GLY A 44 7.18 -7.02 -2.40
C GLY A 44 6.31 -6.36 -3.47
N ALA A 45 5.35 -7.11 -4.00
CA ALA A 45 4.32 -6.53 -4.84
C ALA A 45 3.15 -6.00 -4.02
N LEU A 46 2.40 -5.14 -4.66
CA LEU A 46 1.12 -4.65 -4.18
C LEU A 46 0.07 -4.71 -5.28
N GLY A 47 -1.18 -4.90 -4.87
CA GLY A 47 -2.32 -4.75 -5.76
C GLY A 47 -2.77 -3.30 -5.76
N LEU A 48 -2.96 -2.75 -6.95
CA LEU A 48 -3.69 -1.51 -7.15
C LEU A 48 -5.07 -1.85 -7.66
N ALA A 49 -6.07 -1.60 -6.85
CA ALA A 49 -7.46 -1.82 -7.23
C ALA A 49 -7.95 -0.72 -8.21
N PRO A 50 -9.09 -0.91 -8.90
CA PRO A 50 -9.65 0.05 -9.84
C PRO A 50 -9.74 1.48 -9.31
N ASN A 51 -10.13 1.69 -8.05
CA ASN A 51 -10.18 3.01 -7.41
C ASN A 51 -8.79 3.69 -7.36
N GLY A 52 -7.74 2.96 -6.99
CA GLY A 52 -6.36 3.49 -7.01
C GLY A 52 -5.88 3.78 -8.44
N MET A 53 -6.19 2.91 -9.39
CA MET A 53 -5.83 3.10 -10.80
C MET A 53 -6.58 4.30 -11.42
N ASN A 54 -7.81 4.59 -11.00
CA ASN A 54 -8.53 5.80 -11.42
C ASN A 54 -7.81 7.08 -10.95
N VAL A 55 -7.26 7.08 -9.73
CA VAL A 55 -6.44 8.21 -9.23
C VAL A 55 -5.18 8.38 -10.07
N LEU A 56 -4.48 7.29 -10.38
CA LEU A 56 -3.27 7.33 -11.22
C LEU A 56 -3.59 7.79 -12.65
N ALA A 57 -4.76 7.43 -13.17
CA ALA A 57 -5.24 7.95 -14.47
C ALA A 57 -5.50 9.46 -14.41
N ALA A 58 -6.12 9.95 -13.34
CA ALA A 58 -6.32 11.38 -13.13
C ALA A 58 -5.00 12.15 -12.94
N ALA A 59 -3.97 11.52 -12.35
CA ALA A 59 -2.62 12.07 -12.24
C ALA A 59 -1.80 12.00 -13.56
N GLY A 60 -2.30 11.28 -14.59
CA GLY A 60 -1.65 11.12 -15.88
C GLY A 60 -0.54 10.05 -15.93
N VAL A 61 -0.52 9.09 -14.97
CA VAL A 61 0.54 8.09 -14.85
C VAL A 61 0.06 6.63 -15.01
N ALA A 62 -1.23 6.43 -15.28
CA ALA A 62 -1.80 5.07 -15.31
C ALA A 62 -1.24 4.21 -16.43
N GLU A 63 -0.84 4.78 -17.55
CA GLU A 63 -0.27 4.01 -18.69
C GLU A 63 1.11 3.47 -18.33
N GLN A 64 1.99 4.31 -17.80
CA GLN A 64 3.32 3.90 -17.35
C GLN A 64 3.24 2.82 -16.25
N VAL A 65 2.27 2.97 -15.33
CA VAL A 65 2.02 1.95 -14.30
C VAL A 65 1.53 0.64 -14.92
N ARG A 66 0.68 0.67 -15.94
CA ARG A 66 0.24 -0.55 -16.65
C ARG A 66 1.39 -1.24 -17.39
N ASP A 67 2.29 -0.48 -17.99
CA ASP A 67 3.44 -1.03 -18.73
C ASP A 67 4.39 -1.83 -17.83
N ASP A 68 4.49 -1.43 -16.55
CA ASP A 68 5.33 -2.09 -15.54
C ASP A 68 4.56 -3.04 -14.61
N SER A 69 3.32 -3.35 -14.95
CA SER A 69 2.44 -4.15 -14.10
C SER A 69 1.85 -5.35 -14.84
N VAL A 70 1.15 -6.16 -14.07
CA VAL A 70 0.35 -7.27 -14.56
C VAL A 70 -1.12 -6.98 -14.30
N THR A 71 -1.94 -6.98 -15.35
CA THR A 71 -3.38 -6.83 -15.18
C THR A 71 -3.97 -8.10 -14.60
N ALA A 72 -4.61 -7.99 -13.44
CA ALA A 72 -5.32 -9.08 -12.82
C ALA A 72 -6.73 -9.19 -13.42
N HIS A 73 -7.06 -10.33 -14.00
CA HIS A 73 -8.41 -10.58 -14.52
C HIS A 73 -9.26 -11.41 -13.56
N GLU A 74 -8.63 -12.33 -12.85
CA GLU A 74 -9.33 -13.27 -11.99
C GLU A 74 -8.57 -13.53 -10.69
N TRP A 75 -9.30 -13.62 -9.61
CA TRP A 75 -8.85 -14.14 -8.34
C TRP A 75 -9.32 -15.58 -8.19
N ALA A 76 -8.38 -16.52 -8.06
CA ALA A 76 -8.66 -17.93 -7.81
C ALA A 76 -8.49 -18.20 -6.32
N PHE A 77 -9.52 -18.74 -5.69
CA PHE A 77 -9.53 -19.14 -4.29
C PHE A 77 -9.38 -20.67 -4.22
N GLU A 78 -8.29 -21.12 -3.67
CA GLU A 78 -7.89 -22.54 -3.61
C GLU A 78 -7.66 -22.99 -2.18
N ASN A 79 -7.64 -24.29 -1.94
CA ASN A 79 -7.20 -24.83 -0.66
C ASN A 79 -5.79 -25.44 -0.75
N GLN A 80 -5.19 -25.74 0.40
CA GLN A 80 -3.85 -26.34 0.50
C GLN A 80 -3.68 -27.67 -0.26
N TYR A 81 -4.77 -28.31 -0.66
CA TYR A 81 -4.78 -29.57 -1.43
C TYR A 81 -4.86 -29.35 -2.95
N GLY A 82 -4.73 -28.10 -3.41
CA GLY A 82 -4.81 -27.73 -4.83
C GLY A 82 -6.24 -27.71 -5.41
N LYS A 83 -7.27 -27.79 -4.55
CA LYS A 83 -8.65 -27.75 -5.00
C LYS A 83 -9.13 -26.30 -5.18
N LEU A 84 -9.56 -25.96 -6.41
CA LEU A 84 -10.23 -24.69 -6.68
C LEU A 84 -11.57 -24.65 -5.94
N LEU A 85 -11.76 -23.64 -5.13
CA LEU A 85 -12.99 -23.40 -4.35
C LEU A 85 -13.92 -22.43 -5.07
N ALA A 86 -13.38 -21.34 -5.59
CA ALA A 86 -14.14 -20.32 -6.32
C ALA A 86 -13.20 -19.44 -7.17
N CYS A 87 -13.80 -18.77 -8.14
CA CYS A 87 -13.16 -17.69 -8.90
C CYS A 87 -13.99 -16.42 -8.80
N GLN A 88 -13.32 -15.28 -8.85
CA GLN A 88 -13.93 -13.95 -8.84
C GLN A 88 -13.17 -13.02 -9.79
N SER A 89 -13.90 -12.19 -10.55
CA SER A 89 -13.29 -11.13 -11.35
C SER A 89 -12.51 -10.16 -10.46
N ALA A 90 -11.31 -9.82 -10.89
CA ALA A 90 -10.43 -8.87 -10.18
C ALA A 90 -10.83 -7.39 -10.38
N GLY A 91 -11.86 -7.14 -11.15
CA GLY A 91 -12.43 -5.82 -11.44
C GLY A 91 -12.66 -5.63 -12.94
N ASP A 92 -13.88 -5.28 -13.30
CA ASP A 92 -14.27 -5.02 -14.68
C ASP A 92 -14.00 -3.55 -15.03
N PRO A 93 -13.10 -3.24 -15.99
CA PRO A 93 -12.83 -1.87 -16.41
C PRO A 93 -14.07 -1.15 -16.95
N ALA A 94 -14.98 -1.86 -17.62
CA ALA A 94 -16.23 -1.28 -18.11
C ALA A 94 -17.11 -0.77 -16.97
N ARG A 95 -17.01 -1.38 -15.79
CA ARG A 95 -17.77 -0.99 -14.60
C ARG A 95 -17.06 0.05 -13.74
N TYR A 96 -15.74 -0.09 -13.58
CA TYR A 96 -14.98 0.70 -12.61
C TYR A 96 -14.07 1.77 -13.25
N GLY A 97 -13.98 1.83 -14.56
CA GLY A 97 -13.17 2.78 -15.34
C GLY A 97 -11.75 2.29 -15.61
N GLN A 98 -11.08 1.68 -14.65
CA GLN A 98 -9.75 1.10 -14.80
C GLN A 98 -9.75 -0.37 -14.36
N ALA A 99 -8.85 -1.18 -14.93
CA ALA A 99 -8.55 -2.52 -14.40
C ALA A 99 -7.67 -2.40 -13.14
N GLY A 100 -7.82 -3.36 -12.23
CA GLY A 100 -6.84 -3.55 -11.16
C GLY A 100 -5.56 -4.18 -11.70
N VAL A 101 -4.42 -3.82 -11.10
CA VAL A 101 -3.10 -4.35 -11.50
C VAL A 101 -2.31 -4.85 -10.30
N MET A 102 -1.37 -5.77 -10.56
CA MET A 102 -0.33 -6.17 -9.63
C MET A 102 1.00 -5.59 -10.11
N ILE A 103 1.69 -4.88 -9.23
CA ILE A 103 2.95 -4.19 -9.54
C ILE A 103 3.93 -4.35 -8.38
N THR A 104 5.23 -4.41 -8.67
CA THR A 104 6.22 -4.32 -7.59
C THR A 104 6.23 -2.92 -6.98
N ARG A 105 6.49 -2.83 -5.68
CA ARG A 105 6.54 -1.53 -5.01
C ARG A 105 7.62 -0.62 -5.62
N SER A 106 8.76 -1.20 -6.00
CA SER A 106 9.86 -0.48 -6.65
C SER A 106 9.47 0.09 -8.02
N ALA A 107 8.79 -0.70 -8.87
CA ALA A 107 8.34 -0.23 -10.17
C ALA A 107 7.32 0.91 -10.05
N LEU A 108 6.32 0.76 -9.16
CA LEU A 108 5.37 1.85 -8.91
C LEU A 108 6.07 3.11 -8.41
N HIS A 109 6.96 2.97 -7.43
CA HIS A 109 7.70 4.10 -6.87
C HIS A 109 8.55 4.79 -7.93
N ARG A 110 9.28 4.04 -8.77
CA ARG A 110 10.06 4.57 -9.87
C ARG A 110 9.21 5.40 -10.83
N VAL A 111 8.09 4.88 -11.31
CA VAL A 111 7.18 5.61 -12.21
C VAL A 111 6.71 6.92 -11.57
N LEU A 112 6.33 6.89 -10.30
CA LEU A 112 5.83 8.09 -9.60
C LEU A 112 6.92 9.15 -9.38
N VAL A 113 8.14 8.74 -9.05
CA VAL A 113 9.28 9.64 -8.87
C VAL A 113 9.68 10.26 -10.22
N GLU A 114 9.89 9.45 -11.26
CA GLU A 114 10.23 9.91 -12.61
C GLU A 114 9.20 10.94 -13.12
N GLN A 115 7.92 10.68 -12.91
CA GLN A 115 6.88 11.61 -13.33
C GLN A 115 6.86 12.90 -12.49
N ALA A 116 7.10 12.81 -11.19
CA ALA A 116 7.19 13.98 -10.33
C ALA A 116 8.37 14.87 -10.75
N GLU A 117 9.53 14.30 -10.96
CA GLU A 117 10.73 15.00 -11.45
C GLU A 117 10.53 15.61 -12.83
N ALA A 118 9.88 14.89 -13.76
CA ALA A 118 9.57 15.39 -15.10
C ALA A 118 8.64 16.61 -15.07
N GLN A 119 7.77 16.73 -14.05
CA GLN A 119 6.94 17.92 -13.81
C GLN A 119 7.66 19.01 -12.99
N GLY A 120 8.95 18.87 -12.72
CA GLY A 120 9.76 19.84 -11.97
C GLY A 120 9.40 19.89 -10.49
N ILE A 121 8.97 18.78 -9.89
CA ILE A 121 8.79 18.63 -8.44
C ILE A 121 10.14 18.19 -7.87
N SER A 122 10.67 18.98 -6.93
CA SER A 122 11.92 18.64 -6.25
C SER A 122 11.71 17.53 -5.23
N ILE A 123 12.48 16.45 -5.32
CA ILE A 123 12.54 15.38 -4.33
C ILE A 123 13.96 15.39 -3.70
N THR A 124 14.04 15.65 -2.39
CA THR A 124 15.30 15.70 -1.67
C THR A 124 15.40 14.49 -0.74
N TYR A 125 16.38 13.63 -1.01
CA TYR A 125 16.68 12.44 -0.23
C TYR A 125 17.59 12.75 0.98
N ASN A 126 17.77 11.78 1.88
CA ASN A 126 18.50 11.91 3.13
C ASN A 126 17.97 13.05 4.01
N LYS A 127 16.64 13.22 4.02
CA LYS A 127 15.92 14.25 4.79
C LYS A 127 14.95 13.62 5.77
N ARG A 128 15.45 13.27 6.95
CA ARG A 128 14.63 12.75 8.03
C ARG A 128 14.13 13.89 8.90
N LEU A 129 12.81 14.09 8.93
CA LEU A 129 12.20 15.10 9.79
C LEU A 129 12.48 14.79 11.27
N THR A 130 12.82 15.83 12.02
CA THR A 130 13.05 15.76 13.48
C THR A 130 12.07 16.60 14.29
N ALA A 131 11.66 17.77 13.76
CA ALA A 131 10.72 18.68 14.41
C ALA A 131 9.96 19.54 13.41
N ILE A 132 8.87 20.13 13.88
CA ILE A 132 8.05 21.12 13.13
C ILE A 132 7.82 22.31 14.04
N ASP A 133 8.14 23.51 13.54
CA ASP A 133 7.76 24.77 14.18
C ASP A 133 6.56 25.35 13.43
N ASP A 134 5.42 25.42 14.09
CA ASP A 134 4.19 26.03 13.56
C ASP A 134 3.74 27.17 14.47
N LYS A 135 4.24 28.39 14.18
CA LYS A 135 3.94 29.59 14.95
C LYS A 135 2.99 30.51 14.16
N PRO A 136 1.95 31.06 14.79
CA PRO A 136 1.05 32.00 14.14
C PRO A 136 1.79 33.21 13.53
N GLY A 137 1.46 33.56 12.29
CA GLY A 137 2.03 34.72 11.60
C GLY A 137 3.46 34.53 11.05
N GLN A 138 4.05 33.32 11.20
CA GLN A 138 5.35 32.98 10.63
C GLN A 138 5.20 31.82 9.63
N PRO A 139 6.11 31.62 8.68
CA PRO A 139 6.17 30.38 7.90
C PRO A 139 6.22 29.15 8.80
N ILE A 140 5.64 28.01 8.37
CA ILE A 140 5.87 26.74 9.04
C ILE A 140 7.27 26.24 8.69
N VAL A 141 8.01 25.70 9.65
CA VAL A 141 9.38 25.26 9.45
C VAL A 141 9.53 23.77 9.73
N ALA A 142 10.02 23.02 8.74
CA ALA A 142 10.44 21.63 8.90
C ALA A 142 11.93 21.57 9.25
N HIS A 143 12.29 20.86 10.33
CA HIS A 143 13.67 20.62 10.78
C HIS A 143 14.08 19.19 10.43
N PHE A 144 15.29 19.02 9.92
CA PHE A 144 15.84 17.74 9.50
C PHE A 144 17.06 17.34 10.33
N ASP A 145 17.37 16.04 10.33
CA ASP A 145 18.47 15.45 11.13
C ASP A 145 19.88 15.92 10.70
N ASP A 146 20.03 16.41 9.47
CA ASP A 146 21.25 17.03 8.97
C ASP A 146 21.41 18.52 9.39
N GLY A 147 20.51 19.02 10.23
CA GLY A 147 20.49 20.41 10.71
C GLY A 147 19.86 21.42 9.76
N THR A 148 19.40 21.01 8.58
CA THR A 148 18.70 21.92 7.65
C THR A 148 17.30 22.28 8.16
N ARG A 149 16.86 23.49 7.77
CA ARG A 149 15.53 24.04 8.08
C ARG A 149 14.92 24.54 6.79
N ILE A 150 13.67 24.14 6.54
CA ILE A 150 12.94 24.53 5.32
C ILE A 150 11.63 25.16 5.71
N GLU A 151 11.36 26.33 5.14
CA GLU A 151 10.12 27.09 5.34
C GLU A 151 9.08 26.75 4.29
N GLY A 152 7.82 26.75 4.69
CA GLY A 152 6.67 26.55 3.80
C GLY A 152 5.40 27.19 4.35
N ASP A 153 4.28 26.96 3.67
CA ASP A 153 2.95 27.42 4.09
C ASP A 153 2.18 26.34 4.84
N LEU A 154 2.41 25.08 4.47
CA LEU A 154 1.83 23.91 5.15
C LEU A 154 2.74 22.68 4.98
N ILE A 155 2.56 21.69 5.88
CA ILE A 155 3.25 20.40 5.84
C ILE A 155 2.23 19.28 5.66
N VAL A 156 2.55 18.34 4.76
CA VAL A 156 1.80 17.10 4.60
C VAL A 156 2.69 15.92 4.96
N GLY A 157 2.29 15.16 6.00
CA GLY A 157 2.95 13.92 6.39
C GLY A 157 2.44 12.75 5.55
N ALA A 158 3.28 12.25 4.66
CA ALA A 158 3.09 11.06 3.82
C ALA A 158 4.18 10.01 4.11
N ASP A 159 4.76 10.04 5.32
CA ASP A 159 5.96 9.35 5.75
C ASP A 159 5.69 7.96 6.39
N GLY A 160 4.55 7.38 6.03
CA GLY A 160 4.21 5.99 6.27
C GLY A 160 3.88 5.66 7.72
N ILE A 161 3.74 4.36 7.99
CA ILE A 161 3.25 3.84 9.28
C ILE A 161 4.09 4.31 10.50
N ARG A 162 5.38 4.57 10.31
CA ARG A 162 6.30 5.06 11.36
C ARG A 162 6.48 6.57 11.35
N SER A 163 5.49 7.32 10.88
CA SER A 163 5.51 8.75 10.65
C SER A 163 6.17 9.56 11.76
N GLN A 164 7.16 10.37 11.37
CA GLN A 164 7.78 11.38 12.24
C GLN A 164 6.90 12.62 12.34
N VAL A 165 6.20 12.98 11.23
CA VAL A 165 5.24 14.09 11.24
C VAL A 165 4.17 13.85 12.29
N ARG A 166 3.58 12.63 12.32
CA ARG A 166 2.60 12.27 13.35
C ARG A 166 3.15 12.45 14.75
N ARG A 167 4.39 12.00 15.02
CA ARG A 167 5.02 12.14 16.34
C ARG A 167 5.29 13.60 16.72
N ALA A 168 5.66 14.43 15.73
CA ALA A 168 5.93 15.84 15.95
C ALA A 168 4.67 16.63 16.32
N VAL A 169 3.52 16.35 15.65
CA VAL A 169 2.27 17.10 15.86
C VAL A 169 1.30 16.44 16.86
N MET A 170 1.50 15.17 17.17
CA MET A 170 0.69 14.37 18.12
C MET A 170 1.59 13.41 18.87
N PRO A 171 2.38 13.87 19.84
CA PRO A 171 3.26 12.99 20.64
C PRO A 171 2.51 11.86 21.36
N GLU A 172 1.22 12.09 21.68
CA GLU A 172 0.30 11.15 22.31
C GLU A 172 -0.28 10.10 21.34
N ALA A 173 -0.03 10.22 20.04
CA ALA A 173 -0.60 9.32 19.04
C ALA A 173 -0.19 7.86 19.28
N PRO A 174 -1.10 6.89 19.07
CA PRO A 174 -0.77 5.48 19.23
C PRO A 174 0.37 5.07 18.31
N LYS A 175 1.20 4.15 18.79
CA LYS A 175 2.27 3.53 18.02
C LYS A 175 1.69 2.42 17.14
N PRO A 176 2.38 2.03 16.04
CA PRO A 176 2.04 0.83 15.27
C PRO A 176 1.98 -0.40 16.17
N VAL A 177 0.95 -1.22 15.96
CA VAL A 177 0.72 -2.46 16.73
C VAL A 177 0.95 -3.65 15.80
N TYR A 178 1.72 -4.62 16.28
CA TYR A 178 1.92 -5.88 15.58
C TYR A 178 0.63 -6.70 15.57
N SER A 179 0.25 -7.23 14.41
CA SER A 179 -1.01 -7.97 14.23
C SER A 179 -0.94 -9.43 14.65
N GLY A 180 0.22 -9.94 15.07
CA GLY A 180 0.45 -11.37 15.31
C GLY A 180 0.80 -12.17 14.04
N LEU A 181 0.95 -11.51 12.89
CA LEU A 181 1.19 -12.17 11.61
C LEU A 181 2.50 -11.71 10.97
N LEU A 182 3.28 -12.67 10.48
CA LEU A 182 4.36 -12.42 9.54
C LEU A 182 3.87 -12.62 8.11
N ALA A 183 4.40 -11.83 7.18
CA ALA A 183 4.16 -11.92 5.74
C ALA A 183 5.49 -12.06 4.99
N PRO A 184 6.14 -13.23 5.04
CA PRO A 184 7.27 -13.50 4.17
C PRO A 184 6.78 -13.58 2.72
N GLY A 185 7.64 -13.14 1.79
CA GLY A 185 7.37 -13.21 0.36
C GLY A 185 8.64 -13.20 -0.45
N GLY A 186 8.55 -13.54 -1.72
CA GLY A 186 9.73 -13.62 -2.57
C GLY A 186 9.43 -13.81 -4.04
N PHE A 187 10.50 -13.92 -4.80
CA PHE A 187 10.47 -14.21 -6.23
C PHE A 187 11.09 -15.58 -6.50
N SER A 188 10.45 -16.30 -7.41
CA SER A 188 10.94 -17.58 -7.92
C SER A 188 10.99 -17.55 -9.45
N PRO A 189 11.75 -18.43 -10.12
CA PRO A 189 11.65 -18.61 -11.57
C PRO A 189 10.19 -18.77 -11.99
N CYS A 190 9.83 -18.24 -13.17
CA CYS A 190 8.48 -18.35 -13.68
C CYS A 190 8.06 -19.81 -13.82
N LEU A 191 6.89 -20.18 -13.30
CA LEU A 191 6.37 -21.54 -13.36
C LEU A 191 6.13 -22.04 -14.79
N ASP A 192 5.71 -21.14 -15.67
CA ASP A 192 5.57 -21.38 -17.10
C ASP A 192 6.24 -20.23 -17.87
N PRO A 193 7.46 -20.46 -18.39
CA PRO A 193 8.20 -19.44 -19.12
C PRO A 193 7.54 -19.03 -20.45
N ASN A 194 6.57 -19.80 -20.94
CA ASN A 194 5.84 -19.49 -22.18
C ASN A 194 4.58 -18.63 -21.95
N VAL A 195 4.17 -18.47 -20.70
CA VAL A 195 3.07 -17.57 -20.37
C VAL A 195 3.53 -16.14 -20.52
N ASN A 196 2.79 -15.35 -21.30
CA ASN A 196 2.96 -13.91 -21.29
C ASN A 196 2.45 -13.36 -19.95
N PRO A 197 3.33 -12.93 -19.01
CA PRO A 197 2.90 -12.49 -17.70
C PRO A 197 2.06 -11.21 -17.72
N ARG A 198 2.05 -10.48 -18.84
CA ARG A 198 1.24 -9.27 -19.02
C ARG A 198 -0.19 -9.53 -19.45
N SER A 199 -0.50 -10.75 -19.92
CA SER A 199 -1.83 -11.08 -20.44
C SER A 199 -2.59 -11.99 -19.48
N ASN A 200 -3.84 -11.64 -19.20
CA ASN A 200 -4.88 -12.48 -18.60
C ASN A 200 -4.44 -13.27 -17.35
N GLN A 201 -3.91 -12.57 -16.36
CA GLN A 201 -3.34 -13.22 -15.19
C GLN A 201 -4.37 -13.57 -14.13
N ARG A 202 -4.29 -14.80 -13.68
CA ARG A 202 -4.95 -15.28 -12.48
C ARG A 202 -4.04 -15.04 -11.27
N ILE A 203 -4.60 -14.48 -10.21
CA ILE A 203 -3.92 -14.38 -8.91
C ILE A 203 -4.46 -15.50 -8.04
N HIS A 204 -3.56 -16.31 -7.50
CA HIS A 204 -3.89 -17.46 -6.69
C HIS A 204 -3.87 -17.10 -5.20
N PHE A 205 -4.96 -17.43 -4.50
CA PHE A 205 -5.12 -17.27 -3.07
C PHE A 205 -5.41 -18.63 -2.45
N ILE A 206 -4.40 -19.20 -1.78
CA ILE A 206 -4.46 -20.55 -1.24
C ILE A 206 -4.66 -20.49 0.26
N PHE A 207 -5.74 -21.06 0.74
CA PHE A 207 -6.09 -21.13 2.15
C PHE A 207 -5.71 -22.49 2.71
N GLY A 208 -5.00 -22.51 3.83
CA GLY A 208 -4.64 -23.71 4.58
C GLY A 208 -5.06 -23.63 6.03
N GLN A 209 -4.93 -24.74 6.74
CA GLN A 209 -5.20 -24.81 8.18
C GLN A 209 -4.21 -23.99 9.02
N ASN A 210 -2.97 -23.86 8.56
CA ASN A 210 -1.89 -23.23 9.30
C ASN A 210 -1.39 -21.92 8.68
N GLY A 211 -2.13 -21.35 7.74
CA GLY A 211 -1.71 -20.12 7.10
C GLY A 211 -2.34 -19.92 5.73
N PHE A 212 -1.77 -18.98 5.03
CA PHE A 212 -2.22 -18.53 3.72
C PHE A 212 -1.02 -18.37 2.79
N PHE A 213 -1.21 -18.68 1.52
CA PHE A 213 -0.22 -18.48 0.47
C PHE A 213 -0.86 -17.83 -0.75
N GLY A 214 -0.17 -16.90 -1.39
CA GLY A 214 -0.63 -16.32 -2.64
C GLY A 214 0.52 -16.23 -3.64
N TYR A 215 0.20 -16.32 -4.94
CA TYR A 215 1.20 -16.15 -5.99
C TYR A 215 0.56 -15.67 -7.30
N PHE A 216 1.39 -15.10 -8.16
CA PHE A 216 1.06 -14.75 -9.55
C PHE A 216 2.35 -14.60 -10.36
N ASN A 217 2.26 -14.74 -11.69
CA ASN A 217 3.40 -14.46 -12.56
C ASN A 217 3.51 -12.95 -12.79
N THR A 218 4.74 -12.44 -12.84
CA THR A 218 5.06 -11.03 -13.04
C THR A 218 6.26 -10.85 -13.95
N ILE A 219 6.51 -9.60 -14.36
CA ILE A 219 7.72 -9.24 -15.10
C ILE A 219 8.57 -8.38 -14.17
N THR A 220 9.85 -8.73 -14.10
CA THR A 220 10.88 -7.94 -13.44
C THR A 220 11.92 -7.50 -14.48
N PRO A 221 12.85 -6.59 -14.16
CA PRO A 221 13.95 -6.23 -15.07
C PRO A 221 14.76 -7.45 -15.55
N GLU A 222 14.83 -8.51 -14.73
CA GLU A 222 15.54 -9.77 -15.05
C GLU A 222 14.69 -10.73 -15.90
N GLY A 223 13.44 -10.39 -16.20
CA GLY A 223 12.51 -11.19 -16.99
C GLY A 223 11.31 -11.74 -16.22
N PRO A 224 10.60 -12.72 -16.81
CA PRO A 224 9.42 -13.32 -16.18
C PRO A 224 9.76 -14.05 -14.88
N ARG A 225 9.00 -13.79 -13.83
CA ARG A 225 9.13 -14.41 -12.51
C ARG A 225 7.78 -14.74 -11.91
N THR A 226 7.75 -15.63 -10.94
CA THR A 226 6.58 -15.82 -10.07
C THR A 226 6.84 -15.12 -8.74
N LEU A 227 6.01 -14.13 -8.43
CA LEU A 227 5.98 -13.52 -7.11
C LEU A 227 5.03 -14.30 -6.23
N TRP A 228 5.44 -14.54 -5.00
CA TRP A 228 4.61 -15.21 -4.00
C TRP A 228 4.74 -14.53 -2.63
N TRP A 229 3.74 -14.74 -1.78
CA TRP A 229 3.75 -14.33 -0.38
C TRP A 229 3.00 -15.36 0.48
N SER A 230 3.43 -15.46 1.72
CA SER A 230 2.76 -16.23 2.75
C SER A 230 2.26 -15.32 3.86
N THR A 231 1.33 -15.80 4.65
CA THR A 231 0.93 -15.15 5.90
C THR A 231 0.63 -16.25 6.92
N ALA A 232 1.27 -16.17 8.08
CA ALA A 232 1.08 -17.11 9.16
C ALA A 232 1.21 -16.42 10.52
N VAL A 233 0.58 -17.01 11.53
CA VAL A 233 0.74 -16.60 12.91
C VAL A 233 2.17 -16.89 13.34
N SER A 234 2.83 -15.88 13.87
CA SER A 234 4.17 -16.03 14.43
C SER A 234 4.35 -15.07 15.59
N PRO A 235 5.08 -15.46 16.66
CA PRO A 235 5.56 -14.49 17.62
C PRO A 235 6.43 -13.45 16.90
N LEU A 236 6.41 -12.22 17.38
CA LEU A 236 7.26 -11.17 16.83
C LEU A 236 8.71 -11.46 17.29
N ASP A 237 9.55 -11.80 16.34
CA ASP A 237 11.00 -11.75 16.56
C ASP A 237 11.40 -10.26 16.72
N SER A 238 12.44 -9.98 17.46
CA SER A 238 12.96 -8.60 17.52
C SER A 238 13.33 -8.11 16.11
N LYS A 239 13.41 -6.80 15.92
CA LYS A 239 13.80 -6.24 14.61
C LYS A 239 15.20 -6.74 14.21
N GLU A 240 16.07 -6.89 15.19
CA GLU A 240 17.42 -7.40 15.04
C GLU A 240 17.42 -8.90 14.64
N GLU A 241 16.61 -9.73 15.28
CA GLU A 241 16.44 -11.16 14.94
C GLU A 241 15.83 -11.30 13.53
N MET A 242 14.81 -10.51 13.19
CA MET A 242 14.25 -10.54 11.84
C MET A 242 15.27 -10.14 10.78
N ALA A 243 16.10 -9.13 11.05
CA ALA A 243 17.15 -8.69 10.14
C ALA A 243 18.31 -9.69 10.01
N ALA A 244 18.58 -10.43 11.09
CA ALA A 244 19.63 -11.45 11.11
C ALA A 244 19.17 -12.80 10.54
N THR A 245 17.86 -13.04 10.40
CA THR A 245 17.33 -14.31 9.89
C THR A 245 17.74 -14.48 8.43
N SER A 246 18.49 -15.51 8.14
CA SER A 246 18.95 -15.80 6.78
C SER A 246 17.81 -16.24 5.86
N LYS A 247 18.01 -16.05 4.55
CA LYS A 247 17.07 -16.55 3.53
C LYS A 247 16.79 -18.05 3.72
N SER A 248 17.82 -18.86 3.97
CA SER A 248 17.69 -20.30 4.16
C SER A 248 16.80 -20.64 5.37
N GLU A 249 16.95 -19.92 6.48
CA GLU A 249 16.10 -20.11 7.66
C GLU A 249 14.64 -19.73 7.39
N ILE A 250 14.39 -18.63 6.67
CA ILE A 250 13.04 -18.25 6.27
C ILE A 250 12.43 -19.33 5.38
N GLN A 251 13.19 -19.84 4.39
CA GLN A 251 12.73 -20.92 3.51
C GLN A 251 12.43 -22.21 4.29
N GLN A 252 13.28 -22.59 5.24
CA GLN A 252 13.05 -23.76 6.10
C GLN A 252 11.79 -23.61 6.96
N ARG A 253 11.59 -22.45 7.59
CA ARG A 253 10.35 -22.15 8.36
C ARG A 253 9.12 -22.24 7.46
N LEU A 254 9.19 -21.71 6.23
CA LEU A 254 8.09 -21.77 5.25
C LEU A 254 7.82 -23.19 4.75
N LEU A 255 8.86 -24.01 4.52
CA LEU A 255 8.69 -25.41 4.13
C LEU A 255 8.14 -26.26 5.27
N ALA A 256 8.50 -25.97 6.53
CA ALA A 256 7.88 -26.59 7.68
C ALA A 256 6.38 -26.28 7.80
N LEU A 257 5.94 -25.12 7.28
CA LEU A 257 4.55 -24.66 7.31
C LEU A 257 3.74 -25.11 6.10
N HIS A 258 4.34 -25.13 4.91
CA HIS A 258 3.66 -25.32 3.62
C HIS A 258 4.23 -26.45 2.76
N GLY A 259 5.18 -27.21 3.27
CA GLY A 259 5.89 -28.23 2.47
C GLY A 259 5.02 -29.41 2.05
N ASP A 260 3.92 -29.66 2.74
CA ASP A 260 2.91 -30.67 2.43
C ASP A 260 1.75 -30.15 1.56
N TRP A 261 1.80 -28.85 1.18
CA TRP A 261 0.76 -28.29 0.32
C TRP A 261 0.94 -28.74 -1.14
N ALA A 262 -0.15 -28.70 -1.88
CA ALA A 262 -0.12 -29.05 -3.30
C ALA A 262 0.82 -28.13 -4.10
N ALA A 263 1.39 -28.68 -5.18
CA ALA A 263 2.13 -27.87 -6.14
C ALA A 263 1.28 -26.66 -6.62
N PRO A 264 1.90 -25.49 -6.85
CA PRO A 264 3.35 -25.27 -6.93
C PRO A 264 3.97 -24.69 -5.63
N VAL A 265 3.27 -24.68 -4.50
CA VAL A 265 3.70 -23.96 -3.29
C VAL A 265 5.08 -24.36 -2.79
N PRO A 266 5.39 -25.66 -2.54
CA PRO A 266 6.70 -26.05 -2.07
C PRO A 266 7.83 -25.70 -3.07
N GLN A 267 7.58 -25.87 -4.37
CA GLN A 267 8.54 -25.55 -5.44
C GLN A 267 8.87 -24.06 -5.48
N LEU A 268 7.87 -23.19 -5.32
CA LEU A 268 8.08 -21.74 -5.28
C LEU A 268 8.95 -21.33 -4.10
N ILE A 269 8.71 -21.91 -2.92
CA ILE A 269 9.51 -21.63 -1.73
C ILE A 269 10.95 -22.14 -1.92
N GLN A 270 11.15 -23.36 -2.43
CA GLN A 270 12.46 -23.96 -2.63
C GLN A 270 13.31 -23.20 -3.66
N SER A 271 12.69 -22.78 -4.76
CA SER A 271 13.38 -22.12 -5.87
C SER A 271 13.48 -20.60 -5.70
N ALA A 272 13.02 -20.03 -4.59
CA ALA A 272 13.03 -18.60 -4.37
C ALA A 272 14.45 -18.02 -4.46
N THR A 273 14.62 -16.97 -5.26
CA THR A 273 15.89 -16.24 -5.40
C THR A 273 16.05 -15.17 -4.33
N ASP A 274 14.95 -14.47 -4.01
CA ASP A 274 14.90 -13.41 -3.03
C ASP A 274 13.74 -13.68 -2.07
N VAL A 275 13.99 -13.52 -0.78
CA VAL A 275 12.97 -13.71 0.26
C VAL A 275 13.04 -12.54 1.23
N LEU A 276 11.91 -11.91 1.43
CA LEU A 276 11.71 -10.86 2.42
C LEU A 276 10.85 -11.41 3.56
N ASN A 277 11.13 -11.01 4.79
CA ASN A 277 10.29 -11.30 5.94
C ASN A 277 9.75 -9.99 6.51
N VAL A 278 8.42 -9.85 6.56
CA VAL A 278 7.76 -8.60 6.96
C VAL A 278 6.79 -8.86 8.10
N ALA A 279 6.97 -8.16 9.22
CA ALA A 279 5.99 -8.14 10.30
C ALA A 279 4.83 -7.21 9.96
N ILE A 280 3.61 -7.74 10.01
CA ILE A 280 2.42 -6.96 9.70
C ILE A 280 2.03 -6.11 10.91
N HIS A 281 1.95 -4.81 10.68
CA HIS A 281 1.49 -3.85 11.67
C HIS A 281 0.30 -3.07 11.11
N ASP A 282 -0.57 -2.62 11.99
CA ASP A 282 -1.56 -1.58 11.72
C ASP A 282 -1.44 -0.44 12.74
N ILE A 283 -2.22 0.61 12.56
CA ILE A 283 -2.29 1.70 13.51
C ILE A 283 -3.71 1.73 14.09
N PRO A 284 -3.88 1.83 15.42
CA PRO A 284 -5.15 2.18 16.03
C PRO A 284 -5.65 3.54 15.51
N SER A 285 -6.97 3.74 15.52
CA SER A 285 -7.56 5.01 15.07
C SER A 285 -6.92 6.19 15.81
N LEU A 286 -6.44 7.17 15.05
CA LEU A 286 -5.87 8.39 15.60
C LEU A 286 -6.97 9.31 16.11
N PRO A 287 -6.74 10.12 17.18
CA PRO A 287 -7.73 11.10 17.65
C PRO A 287 -8.06 12.15 16.58
N ARG A 288 -7.07 12.55 15.79
CA ARG A 288 -7.18 13.50 14.67
C ARG A 288 -6.10 13.22 13.63
N TRP A 289 -6.27 13.76 12.42
CA TRP A 289 -5.27 13.62 11.35
C TRP A 289 -4.52 14.90 11.05
N HIS A 290 -4.83 15.99 11.73
CA HIS A 290 -4.19 17.29 11.52
C HIS A 290 -3.93 18.03 12.83
N SER A 291 -3.02 19.00 12.78
CA SER A 291 -2.74 19.95 13.87
C SER A 291 -2.15 21.21 13.25
N GLY A 292 -2.77 22.37 13.51
CA GLY A 292 -2.34 23.63 12.89
C GLY A 292 -2.28 23.55 11.37
N ARG A 293 -1.11 23.85 10.79
CA ARG A 293 -0.88 23.79 9.33
C ARG A 293 -0.27 22.48 8.86
N THR A 294 -0.39 21.41 9.64
CA THR A 294 0.11 20.08 9.30
C THR A 294 -1.02 19.07 9.22
N ILE A 295 -1.02 18.24 8.16
CA ILE A 295 -1.98 17.14 7.96
C ILE A 295 -1.26 15.84 7.61
N LEU A 296 -1.85 14.70 7.99
CA LEU A 296 -1.39 13.35 7.67
C LEU A 296 -2.25 12.72 6.58
N ILE A 297 -1.62 11.96 5.68
CA ILE A 297 -2.31 11.17 4.64
C ILE A 297 -1.73 9.74 4.56
N GLY A 298 -2.50 8.84 3.99
CA GLY A 298 -2.10 7.45 3.78
C GLY A 298 -1.69 6.75 5.08
N ASP A 299 -0.65 5.94 5.03
CA ASP A 299 -0.21 5.15 6.19
C ASP A 299 0.26 6.01 7.39
N ALA A 300 0.57 7.28 7.18
CA ALA A 300 0.87 8.20 8.28
C ALA A 300 -0.37 8.48 9.15
N ALA A 301 -1.57 8.47 8.54
CA ALA A 301 -2.85 8.69 9.20
C ALA A 301 -3.58 7.38 9.59
N HIS A 302 -3.57 6.37 8.71
CA HIS A 302 -4.47 5.22 8.82
C HIS A 302 -3.90 3.92 8.24
N ALA A 303 -2.65 3.59 8.53
CA ALA A 303 -2.02 2.37 8.06
C ALA A 303 -2.89 1.13 8.33
N VAL A 304 -3.11 0.35 7.29
CA VAL A 304 -3.96 -0.84 7.32
C VAL A 304 -3.16 -2.10 7.00
N ALA A 305 -3.49 -3.19 7.69
CA ALA A 305 -2.92 -4.49 7.37
C ALA A 305 -3.19 -4.87 5.89
N PRO A 306 -2.24 -5.51 5.19
CA PRO A 306 -2.29 -5.72 3.73
C PRO A 306 -3.45 -6.62 3.26
N HIS A 307 -4.17 -7.26 4.17
CA HIS A 307 -5.23 -8.22 3.88
C HIS A 307 -6.48 -7.62 3.20
N SER A 308 -6.61 -6.29 3.17
CA SER A 308 -7.63 -5.60 2.38
C SER A 308 -7.22 -5.40 0.92
N GLY A 309 -5.91 -5.43 0.61
CA GLY A 309 -5.37 -5.05 -0.69
C GLY A 309 -5.61 -3.58 -1.07
N GLN A 310 -5.91 -2.70 -0.10
CA GLN A 310 -6.37 -1.33 -0.37
C GLN A 310 -5.45 -0.22 0.16
N GLY A 311 -4.40 -0.54 0.93
CA GLY A 311 -3.57 0.48 1.57
C GLY A 311 -3.04 1.53 0.60
N ALA A 312 -2.43 1.09 -0.51
CA ALA A 312 -1.94 2.01 -1.55
C ALA A 312 -3.07 2.81 -2.20
N SER A 313 -4.19 2.15 -2.56
CA SER A 313 -5.35 2.84 -3.17
C SER A 313 -5.95 3.89 -2.24
N MET A 314 -6.03 3.64 -0.92
CA MET A 314 -6.49 4.64 0.05
C MET A 314 -5.56 5.85 0.11
N ALA A 315 -4.25 5.63 0.11
CA ALA A 315 -3.25 6.70 0.10
C ALA A 315 -3.31 7.55 -1.18
N LEU A 316 -3.58 6.92 -2.33
CA LEU A 316 -3.80 7.60 -3.61
C LEU A 316 -5.07 8.46 -3.60
N GLU A 317 -6.18 7.93 -3.08
CA GLU A 317 -7.42 8.67 -2.90
C GLU A 317 -7.24 9.89 -1.98
N ASP A 318 -6.48 9.73 -0.89
CA ASP A 318 -6.16 10.82 0.02
C ASP A 318 -5.41 11.94 -0.71
N ALA A 319 -4.39 11.58 -1.50
CA ALA A 319 -3.59 12.53 -2.26
C ALA A 319 -4.46 13.37 -3.21
N GLN A 320 -5.32 12.72 -3.98
CA GLN A 320 -6.21 13.41 -4.92
C GLN A 320 -7.23 14.29 -4.18
N TYR A 321 -7.87 13.78 -3.13
CA TYR A 321 -8.90 14.49 -2.41
C TYR A 321 -8.36 15.71 -1.64
N LEU A 322 -7.19 15.56 -0.99
CA LEU A 322 -6.53 16.68 -0.32
C LEU A 322 -6.14 17.79 -1.32
N ALA A 323 -5.56 17.41 -2.46
CA ALA A 323 -5.21 18.38 -3.49
C ALA A 323 -6.44 19.14 -4.04
N LYS A 324 -7.57 18.43 -4.24
CA LYS A 324 -8.85 19.05 -4.62
C LYS A 324 -9.27 20.09 -3.60
N LEU A 325 -9.35 19.74 -2.31
CA LEU A 325 -9.77 20.65 -1.26
C LEU A 325 -8.85 21.88 -1.14
N LEU A 326 -7.53 21.67 -1.23
CA LEU A 326 -6.55 22.76 -1.20
C LEU A 326 -6.73 23.72 -2.39
N ARG A 327 -6.97 23.20 -3.59
CA ARG A 327 -7.27 24.00 -4.78
C ARG A 327 -8.55 24.83 -4.62
N GLU A 328 -9.63 24.20 -4.14
CA GLU A 328 -10.94 24.82 -4.02
C GLU A 328 -11.04 25.84 -2.89
N SER A 329 -10.23 25.67 -1.84
CA SER A 329 -10.19 26.60 -0.71
C SER A 329 -9.53 27.95 -1.01
N ASN A 330 -8.95 28.14 -2.20
CA ASN A 330 -8.11 29.30 -2.52
C ASN A 330 -7.05 29.58 -1.44
N GLY A 331 -6.69 28.54 -0.66
CA GLY A 331 -5.68 28.58 0.41
C GLY A 331 -6.11 29.34 1.67
N LEU A 332 -7.37 29.63 1.83
CA LEU A 332 -7.91 30.24 3.05
C LEU A 332 -8.36 29.16 4.03
N GLN A 333 -8.10 29.33 5.33
CA GLN A 333 -8.58 28.47 6.41
C GLN A 333 -8.17 26.97 6.29
N LEU A 334 -6.87 26.69 6.33
CA LEU A 334 -6.33 25.32 6.25
C LEU A 334 -6.96 24.35 7.28
N GLU A 335 -7.23 24.82 8.49
CA GLU A 335 -7.85 23.98 9.53
C GLU A 335 -9.23 23.46 9.10
N ARG A 336 -10.02 24.30 8.41
CA ARG A 336 -11.32 23.89 7.87
C ARG A 336 -11.17 22.87 6.73
N VAL A 337 -10.20 23.08 5.84
CA VAL A 337 -9.86 22.14 4.76
C VAL A 337 -9.46 20.78 5.32
N PHE A 338 -8.64 20.79 6.36
CA PHE A 338 -8.15 19.57 6.97
C PHE A 338 -9.25 18.84 7.76
N ALA A 339 -10.11 19.57 8.44
CA ALA A 339 -11.27 18.99 9.12
C ALA A 339 -12.25 18.36 8.13
N GLU A 340 -12.52 19.01 6.99
CA GLU A 340 -13.36 18.48 5.91
C GLU A 340 -12.72 17.21 5.30
N PHE A 341 -11.41 17.24 5.02
CA PHE A 341 -10.67 16.08 4.55
C PHE A 341 -10.85 14.89 5.50
N GLU A 342 -10.58 15.09 6.77
CA GLU A 342 -10.67 14.02 7.78
C GLU A 342 -12.11 13.50 7.91
N GLN A 343 -13.10 14.39 7.98
CA GLN A 343 -14.52 14.03 8.07
C GLN A 343 -14.96 13.16 6.90
N HIS A 344 -14.49 13.46 5.69
CA HIS A 344 -14.85 12.71 4.49
C HIS A 344 -14.11 11.37 4.39
N ARG A 345 -12.79 11.36 4.70
CA ARG A 345 -11.94 10.21 4.47
C ARG A 345 -12.01 9.16 5.59
N ARG A 346 -12.14 9.58 6.85
CA ARG A 346 -12.12 8.69 8.01
C ARG A 346 -13.14 7.56 7.95
N PRO A 347 -14.44 7.78 7.65
CA PRO A 347 -15.42 6.69 7.62
C PRO A 347 -15.07 5.60 6.59
N ARG A 348 -14.49 6.01 5.45
CA ARG A 348 -14.08 5.10 4.39
C ARG A 348 -12.86 4.29 4.79
N THR A 349 -11.84 4.92 5.33
CA THR A 349 -10.61 4.25 5.78
C THR A 349 -10.89 3.31 6.94
N ASP A 350 -11.72 3.69 7.91
CA ASP A 350 -12.12 2.83 9.03
C ASP A 350 -12.84 1.55 8.54
N LYS A 351 -13.69 1.68 7.52
CA LYS A 351 -14.36 0.54 6.89
C LYS A 351 -13.36 -0.39 6.19
N VAL A 352 -12.33 0.16 5.53
CA VAL A 352 -11.26 -0.63 4.90
C VAL A 352 -10.36 -1.30 5.94
N ILE A 353 -10.04 -0.61 7.05
CA ILE A 353 -9.29 -1.18 8.17
C ILE A 353 -10.05 -2.38 8.76
N ALA A 354 -11.36 -2.21 9.01
CA ALA A 354 -12.20 -3.29 9.52
C ALA A 354 -12.26 -4.50 8.55
N LEU A 355 -12.32 -4.24 7.24
CA LEU A 355 -12.23 -5.28 6.20
C LEU A 355 -10.89 -6.01 6.26
N GLY A 356 -9.77 -5.28 6.35
CA GLY A 356 -8.43 -5.84 6.45
C GLY A 356 -8.26 -6.72 7.68
N ARG A 357 -8.69 -6.26 8.85
CA ARG A 357 -8.66 -7.04 10.10
C ARG A 357 -9.51 -8.30 10.01
N ARG A 358 -10.71 -8.21 9.44
CA ARG A 358 -11.58 -9.37 9.21
C ARG A 358 -10.92 -10.40 8.29
N ASN A 359 -10.36 -9.96 7.18
CA ASN A 359 -9.68 -10.84 6.21
C ASN A 359 -8.39 -11.45 6.79
N GLY A 360 -7.71 -10.77 7.70
CA GLY A 360 -6.54 -11.29 8.40
C GLY A 360 -6.83 -12.52 9.25
N ARG A 361 -7.97 -12.57 9.92
CA ARG A 361 -8.40 -13.71 10.76
C ARG A 361 -8.50 -15.03 10.00
N TYR A 362 -8.80 -15.00 8.70
CA TYR A 362 -8.85 -16.20 7.86
C TYR A 362 -7.48 -16.78 7.51
N LYS A 363 -6.40 -16.12 7.93
CA LYS A 363 -5.01 -16.52 7.68
C LYS A 363 -4.33 -17.07 8.94
N GLU A 364 -5.05 -17.11 10.05
CA GLU A 364 -4.63 -17.70 11.29
C GLU A 364 -4.80 -19.23 11.25
N LYS A 365 -4.16 -19.91 12.23
CA LYS A 365 -4.34 -21.35 12.41
C LYS A 365 -5.79 -21.68 12.78
N VAL A 366 -6.43 -22.58 12.02
CA VAL A 366 -7.81 -22.96 12.25
C VAL A 366 -7.96 -24.48 12.47
N PRO A 367 -8.85 -24.93 13.38
CA PRO A 367 -9.18 -26.35 13.52
C PRO A 367 -9.75 -26.94 12.22
N ALA A 368 -9.60 -28.24 12.03
CA ALA A 368 -10.02 -28.94 10.81
C ALA A 368 -11.52 -28.70 10.43
N LEU A 369 -12.41 -28.72 11.42
CA LEU A 369 -13.84 -28.42 11.19
C LEU A 369 -14.05 -26.99 10.73
N ALA A 370 -13.40 -26.03 11.37
CA ALA A 370 -13.49 -24.60 10.99
C ALA A 370 -12.91 -24.38 9.59
N PHE A 371 -11.82 -25.05 9.24
CA PHE A 371 -11.23 -25.03 7.90
C PHE A 371 -12.19 -25.60 6.85
N TRP A 372 -12.87 -26.73 7.14
CA TRP A 372 -13.89 -27.26 6.25
C TRP A 372 -15.05 -26.27 6.05
N ILE A 373 -15.55 -25.69 7.14
CA ILE A 373 -16.62 -24.66 7.07
C ILE A 373 -16.15 -23.47 6.23
N GLN A 374 -14.94 -22.97 6.45
CA GLN A 374 -14.35 -21.88 5.66
C GLN A 374 -14.37 -22.19 4.16
N GLN A 375 -13.97 -23.41 3.77
CA GLN A 375 -14.00 -23.81 2.37
C GLN A 375 -15.44 -23.82 1.78
N GLN A 376 -16.43 -24.31 2.55
CA GLN A 376 -17.82 -24.26 2.09
C GLN A 376 -18.31 -22.81 1.96
N MET A 377 -17.96 -21.95 2.92
CA MET A 377 -18.27 -20.52 2.85
C MET A 377 -17.68 -19.87 1.60
N ILE A 378 -16.40 -20.11 1.28
CA ILE A 378 -15.76 -19.59 0.05
C ILE A 378 -16.52 -20.10 -1.19
N ARG A 379 -16.79 -21.39 -1.28
CA ARG A 379 -17.48 -22.01 -2.43
C ARG A 379 -18.88 -21.45 -2.68
N ILE A 380 -19.60 -21.14 -1.62
CA ILE A 380 -21.01 -20.68 -1.71
C ILE A 380 -21.06 -19.16 -1.87
N PHE A 381 -20.33 -18.42 -1.04
CA PHE A 381 -20.50 -16.97 -0.95
C PHE A 381 -19.66 -16.18 -1.95
N VAL A 382 -18.46 -16.64 -2.33
CA VAL A 382 -17.65 -15.91 -3.31
C VAL A 382 -18.36 -15.78 -4.66
N PRO A 383 -18.94 -16.83 -5.25
CA PRO A 383 -19.71 -16.70 -6.50
C PRO A 383 -21.00 -15.89 -6.33
N LEU A 384 -21.60 -15.91 -5.13
CA LEU A 384 -22.82 -15.16 -4.82
C LEU A 384 -22.56 -13.68 -4.52
N THR A 385 -21.33 -13.32 -4.09
CA THR A 385 -20.91 -11.94 -3.94
C THR A 385 -20.74 -11.32 -5.31
N ARG A 386 -21.88 -10.92 -5.91
CA ARG A 386 -21.87 -10.15 -7.17
C ARG A 386 -21.00 -8.91 -7.01
N ALA A 387 -20.45 -8.45 -8.11
CA ALA A 387 -19.67 -7.22 -8.22
C ALA A 387 -20.27 -6.05 -7.42
N LYS A 388 -21.60 -5.96 -7.27
CA LYS A 388 -22.31 -4.94 -6.47
C LYS A 388 -21.84 -4.81 -5.02
N ASN A 389 -21.38 -5.90 -4.38
CA ASN A 389 -20.92 -5.85 -2.98
C ASN A 389 -19.53 -5.20 -2.84
N GLN A 390 -18.80 -5.02 -3.94
CA GLN A 390 -17.49 -4.36 -3.96
C GLN A 390 -17.56 -2.92 -4.51
N ASP A 391 -18.70 -2.47 -5.02
CA ASP A 391 -18.87 -1.15 -5.61
C ASP A 391 -18.44 -0.04 -4.64
N TRP A 392 -18.87 -0.12 -3.38
CA TRP A 392 -18.46 0.87 -2.37
C TRP A 392 -16.93 1.01 -2.22
N LEU A 393 -16.19 -0.04 -2.58
CA LEU A 393 -14.74 -0.09 -2.50
C LEU A 393 -14.08 0.31 -3.81
N LEU A 394 -14.50 -0.32 -4.92
CA LEU A 394 -13.81 -0.26 -6.21
C LEU A 394 -14.28 0.87 -7.12
N SER A 395 -15.54 1.33 -6.98
CA SER A 395 -16.11 2.39 -7.81
C SER A 395 -15.86 3.81 -7.27
N TYR A 396 -15.18 3.93 -6.13
CA TYR A 396 -14.91 5.23 -5.55
C TYR A 396 -14.07 6.08 -6.50
N LYS A 397 -14.55 7.30 -6.72
CA LYS A 397 -13.85 8.37 -7.45
C LYS A 397 -13.87 9.61 -6.60
N VAL A 398 -12.82 10.37 -6.64
CA VAL A 398 -12.78 11.72 -6.07
C VAL A 398 -13.53 12.62 -7.03
N GLU A 399 -14.73 13.06 -6.63
CA GLU A 399 -15.59 13.97 -7.40
C GLU A 399 -15.10 15.42 -7.31
#